data_8ba66ddd7dbfa24bcb27d52a695edb43
#
_entry.id   8ba66ddd7dbfa24bcb27d52a695edb43
#
_cell.length_a   1.000
_cell.length_b   1.000
_cell.length_c   1.000
_cell.angle_alpha   90.00
_cell.angle_beta   90.00
_cell.angle_gamma   90.00
#
_symmetry.space_group_name_H-M   'P 1'
#
loop_
_entity.id
_entity.type
_entity.pdbx_description
1 polymer ?
#
loop_
_entity_poly.entity_id
_entity_poly.type
_entity_poly.pdbx_seq_one_letter_code
_entity_poly.pdbx_strand_id
1 'polypeptide(L)'
;MIFQRIVDNKVYPVEETDTLGFDKSEGLRIPDEYLDKQKFMVMKAANGIGDWGIVTAMPRLLKEKYPDCKVVVPSKELLKKLFGQEHNNVHVTFDNNPYVDEFVDGINGEVFHDHYRIYDKDNPNIPLIKQMLTFWQFDEEQMKDSQPEMYWSDEEKELGNAIINEYVGSKEFGCLLISDRFGTQYGKYDEKSYKNDYSKIDKFLKDNKLPYFYWSYKDLDEIGYDSIDKALDMKHMNLRIQIYIKCKAKVNISNQCGANHLAARYSDCYEVQRQFPIAHNFVEGETYL
;
A
#
# COMPACT_ATOMS: atom_id res chain seq x y z
N MET A 1 8.42 19.05 -6.50
CA MET A 1 8.96 17.93 -7.30
C MET A 1 7.93 16.83 -7.28
N ILE A 2 7.28 16.57 -8.40
CA ILE A 2 6.16 15.63 -8.48
C ILE A 2 6.59 14.32 -9.15
N PHE A 3 7.61 14.39 -10.03
CA PHE A 3 8.13 13.24 -10.76
C PHE A 3 9.63 13.16 -10.71
N GLN A 4 10.13 11.95 -10.92
CA GLN A 4 11.52 11.72 -11.23
C GLN A 4 11.61 10.99 -12.58
N ARG A 5 12.56 11.41 -13.37
CA ARG A 5 12.98 10.77 -14.59
C ARG A 5 14.22 9.94 -14.31
N ILE A 6 14.22 8.69 -14.74
CA ILE A 6 15.38 7.82 -14.63
C ILE A 6 15.89 7.52 -16.02
N VAL A 7 17.13 7.87 -16.28
CA VAL A 7 17.83 7.60 -17.55
C VAL A 7 19.09 6.83 -17.24
N ASP A 8 19.25 5.67 -17.82
CA ASP A 8 20.45 4.81 -17.68
C ASP A 8 20.91 4.66 -16.22
N ASN A 9 19.97 4.34 -15.33
CA ASN A 9 20.18 4.16 -13.87
C ASN A 9 20.62 5.43 -13.11
N LYS A 10 20.37 6.62 -13.65
CA LYS A 10 20.56 7.89 -12.93
C LYS A 10 19.21 8.56 -12.74
N VAL A 11 18.99 9.06 -11.51
CA VAL A 11 17.77 9.76 -11.13
C VAL A 11 17.93 11.24 -11.41
N TYR A 12 17.01 11.82 -12.14
CA TYR A 12 16.93 13.24 -12.43
C TYR A 12 15.63 13.79 -11.85
N PRO A 13 15.69 14.84 -11.02
CA PRO A 13 14.48 15.52 -10.60
C PRO A 13 13.82 16.20 -11.83
N VAL A 14 12.51 16.10 -11.93
CA VAL A 14 11.72 16.87 -12.88
C VAL A 14 11.08 18.02 -12.12
N GLU A 15 11.44 19.25 -12.43
CA GLU A 15 10.82 20.43 -11.86
C GLU A 15 9.50 20.74 -12.60
N GLU A 16 8.58 21.40 -11.93
CA GLU A 16 7.28 21.80 -12.52
C GLU A 16 7.42 22.72 -13.76
N THR A 17 8.60 23.28 -13.94
CA THR A 17 8.95 24.20 -15.03
C THR A 17 9.61 23.49 -16.21
N ASP A 18 10.05 22.24 -16.04
CA ASP A 18 10.62 21.50 -17.15
C ASP A 18 9.52 21.22 -18.17
N THR A 19 9.76 21.68 -19.36
CA THR A 19 8.85 21.74 -20.53
C THR A 19 8.58 20.36 -21.12
N LEU A 20 8.23 19.39 -20.30
CA LEU A 20 7.69 18.11 -20.78
C LEU A 20 6.22 18.20 -21.18
N GLY A 21 5.75 19.40 -21.56
CA GLY A 21 4.41 19.58 -22.10
C GLY A 21 3.27 19.41 -21.09
N PHE A 22 3.55 19.48 -19.79
CA PHE A 22 2.50 19.47 -18.77
C PHE A 22 1.70 20.76 -18.82
N ASP A 23 0.59 20.74 -19.51
CA ASP A 23 -0.41 21.77 -19.38
C ASP A 23 -1.16 21.56 -18.05
N LYS A 24 -0.94 22.47 -17.10
CA LYS A 24 -1.64 22.45 -15.80
C LYS A 24 -3.17 22.53 -15.95
N SER A 25 -3.66 23.04 -17.07
CA SER A 25 -5.10 23.15 -17.35
C SER A 25 -5.73 21.79 -17.72
N GLU A 26 -4.94 20.84 -18.20
CA GLU A 26 -5.38 19.48 -18.55
C GLU A 26 -5.15 18.46 -17.42
N GLY A 27 -4.59 18.89 -16.29
CA GLY A 27 -4.16 18.02 -15.20
C GLY A 27 -2.76 17.44 -15.43
N LEU A 28 -2.15 16.91 -14.35
CA LEU A 28 -0.85 16.26 -14.43
C LEU A 28 -1.03 14.87 -15.04
N ARG A 29 -0.41 14.62 -16.19
CA ARG A 29 -0.46 13.32 -16.87
C ARG A 29 0.88 12.97 -17.50
N ILE A 30 1.15 11.68 -17.68
CA ILE A 30 2.29 11.22 -18.44
C ILE A 30 2.10 11.64 -19.91
N PRO A 31 3.11 12.22 -20.57
CA PRO A 31 3.02 12.53 -21.98
C PRO A 31 2.73 11.30 -22.85
N ASP A 32 1.92 11.45 -23.90
CA ASP A 32 1.47 10.35 -24.76
C ASP A 32 2.64 9.56 -25.37
N GLU A 33 3.74 10.23 -25.68
CA GLU A 33 4.96 9.60 -26.23
C GLU A 33 5.56 8.53 -25.31
N TYR A 34 5.24 8.54 -24.01
CA TYR A 34 5.67 7.52 -23.05
C TYR A 34 4.64 6.39 -22.89
N LEU A 35 3.40 6.61 -23.30
CA LEU A 35 2.35 5.59 -23.29
C LEU A 35 2.38 4.71 -24.55
N ASP A 36 2.97 5.19 -25.65
CA ASP A 36 3.20 4.38 -26.86
C ASP A 36 4.28 3.30 -26.69
N LYS A 37 4.93 3.25 -25.53
CA LYS A 37 5.96 2.26 -25.25
C LYS A 37 5.34 0.91 -24.90
N GLN A 38 5.90 -0.13 -25.46
CA GLN A 38 5.51 -1.51 -25.16
C GLN A 38 6.06 -2.01 -23.80
N LYS A 39 6.82 -1.19 -23.09
CA LYS A 39 7.43 -1.55 -21.80
C LYS A 39 7.17 -0.48 -20.76
N PHE A 40 6.50 -0.88 -19.69
CA PHE A 40 6.19 -0.01 -18.55
C PHE A 40 6.93 -0.47 -17.29
N MET A 41 7.40 0.49 -16.50
CA MET A 41 7.99 0.21 -15.19
C MET A 41 7.06 0.72 -14.10
N VAL A 42 6.64 -0.18 -13.22
CA VAL A 42 5.92 0.17 -11.99
C VAL A 42 6.93 0.28 -10.85
N MET A 43 7.08 1.47 -10.30
CA MET A 43 8.12 1.75 -9.31
C MET A 43 7.69 2.81 -8.31
N LYS A 44 8.23 2.72 -7.09
CA LYS A 44 8.14 3.73 -6.04
C LYS A 44 9.52 4.06 -5.49
N ALA A 45 9.77 5.33 -5.22
CA ALA A 45 11.00 5.77 -4.56
C ALA A 45 10.98 5.59 -3.04
N ALA A 46 9.79 5.43 -2.45
CA ALA A 46 9.62 5.19 -1.02
C ALA A 46 9.70 3.71 -0.68
N ASN A 47 10.13 3.38 0.55
CA ASN A 47 10.21 2.01 1.03
C ASN A 47 9.00 1.60 1.91
N GLY A 48 8.01 2.47 2.10
CA GLY A 48 6.81 2.14 2.86
C GLY A 48 5.97 1.08 2.13
N ILE A 49 5.49 0.08 2.87
CA ILE A 49 4.64 -0.96 2.26
C ILE A 49 3.34 -0.37 1.70
N GLY A 50 2.84 0.73 2.29
CA GLY A 50 1.69 1.46 1.78
C GLY A 50 1.96 2.11 0.43
N ASP A 51 3.16 2.69 0.25
CA ASP A 51 3.55 3.32 -1.00
C ASP A 51 3.63 2.29 -2.15
N TRP A 52 4.11 1.09 -1.87
CA TRP A 52 4.13 -0.01 -2.84
C TRP A 52 2.73 -0.62 -3.02
N GLY A 53 1.95 -0.70 -1.94
CA GLY A 53 0.60 -1.27 -1.95
C GLY A 53 -0.34 -0.56 -2.92
N ILE A 54 -0.34 0.76 -2.94
CA ILE A 54 -1.23 1.55 -3.81
C ILE A 54 -0.94 1.40 -5.32
N VAL A 55 0.20 0.85 -5.71
CA VAL A 55 0.53 0.60 -7.13
C VAL A 55 0.44 -0.87 -7.53
N THR A 56 0.00 -1.75 -6.64
CA THR A 56 -0.05 -3.20 -6.92
C THR A 56 -1.07 -3.59 -7.99
N ALA A 57 -2.13 -2.82 -8.20
CA ALA A 57 -3.09 -3.02 -9.28
C ALA A 57 -2.57 -2.55 -10.66
N MET A 58 -1.55 -1.68 -10.70
CA MET A 58 -1.07 -1.12 -11.96
C MET A 58 -0.60 -2.16 -12.99
N PRO A 59 0.13 -3.22 -12.63
CA PRO A 59 0.51 -4.25 -13.61
C PRO A 59 -0.68 -4.82 -14.38
N ARG A 60 -1.76 -5.19 -13.66
CA ARG A 60 -2.97 -5.71 -14.30
C ARG A 60 -3.63 -4.65 -15.18
N LEU A 61 -3.84 -3.45 -14.65
CA LEU A 61 -4.49 -2.35 -15.37
C LEU A 61 -3.70 -1.97 -16.65
N LEU A 62 -2.36 -1.97 -16.60
CA LEU A 62 -1.52 -1.75 -17.77
C LEU A 62 -1.70 -2.86 -18.82
N LYS A 63 -1.75 -4.14 -18.39
CA LYS A 63 -2.00 -5.27 -19.31
C LYS A 63 -3.40 -5.25 -19.89
N GLU A 64 -4.41 -4.79 -19.16
CA GLU A 64 -5.77 -4.61 -19.67
C GLU A 64 -5.85 -3.51 -20.72
N LYS A 65 -5.17 -2.38 -20.49
CA LYS A 65 -5.14 -1.25 -21.40
C LYS A 65 -4.24 -1.49 -22.61
N TYR A 66 -3.11 -2.17 -22.42
CA TYR A 66 -2.10 -2.47 -23.42
C TYR A 66 -1.74 -3.96 -23.38
N PRO A 67 -2.54 -4.85 -23.99
CA PRO A 67 -2.43 -6.31 -23.81
C PRO A 67 -1.05 -6.89 -24.16
N ASP A 68 -0.36 -6.30 -25.13
CA ASP A 68 0.95 -6.75 -25.61
C ASP A 68 2.13 -6.10 -24.87
N CYS A 69 1.86 -5.24 -23.88
CA CYS A 69 2.92 -4.54 -23.16
C CYS A 69 3.70 -5.48 -22.25
N LYS A 70 4.96 -5.12 -22.00
CA LYS A 70 5.79 -5.71 -20.95
C LYS A 70 5.76 -4.82 -19.72
N VAL A 71 5.35 -5.38 -18.57
CA VAL A 71 5.35 -4.70 -17.28
C VAL A 71 6.52 -5.20 -16.45
N VAL A 72 7.38 -4.30 -16.03
CA VAL A 72 8.55 -4.61 -15.21
C VAL A 72 8.50 -3.86 -13.88
N VAL A 73 9.14 -4.46 -12.88
CA VAL A 73 9.30 -3.88 -11.55
C VAL A 73 10.80 -3.88 -11.23
N PRO A 74 11.36 -2.82 -10.63
CA PRO A 74 12.76 -2.81 -10.25
C PRO A 74 13.04 -3.83 -9.14
N SER A 75 14.17 -4.52 -9.22
CA SER A 75 14.65 -5.33 -8.10
C SER A 75 15.04 -4.47 -6.90
N LYS A 76 15.16 -5.08 -5.73
CA LYS A 76 15.66 -4.39 -4.53
C LYS A 76 17.09 -3.87 -4.72
N GLU A 77 17.90 -4.57 -5.52
CA GLU A 77 19.27 -4.19 -5.85
C GLU A 77 19.30 -2.91 -6.70
N LEU A 78 18.42 -2.84 -7.70
CA LEU A 78 18.28 -1.63 -8.51
C LEU A 78 17.78 -0.45 -7.66
N LEU A 79 16.78 -0.67 -6.82
CA LEU A 79 16.25 0.38 -5.93
C LEU A 79 17.31 0.88 -4.95
N LYS A 80 18.12 -0.02 -4.39
CA LYS A 80 19.25 0.36 -3.53
C LYS A 80 20.26 1.22 -4.29
N LYS A 81 20.55 0.88 -5.54
CA LYS A 81 21.46 1.65 -6.40
C LYS A 81 20.91 3.05 -6.74
N LEU A 82 19.60 3.15 -7.00
CA LEU A 82 18.96 4.41 -7.39
C LEU A 82 18.75 5.36 -6.21
N PHE A 83 18.33 4.83 -5.06
CA PHE A 83 17.87 5.62 -3.93
C PHE A 83 18.72 5.49 -2.67
N GLY A 84 19.76 4.66 -2.68
CA GLY A 84 20.69 4.49 -1.55
C GLY A 84 20.12 3.73 -0.35
N GLN A 85 18.91 3.21 -0.45
CA GLN A 85 18.22 2.49 0.63
C GLN A 85 17.76 1.11 0.16
N GLU A 86 17.63 0.18 1.10
CA GLU A 86 17.02 -1.11 0.81
C GLU A 86 15.51 -0.99 0.70
N HIS A 87 14.94 -1.51 -0.39
CA HIS A 87 13.51 -1.47 -0.68
C HIS A 87 12.94 -2.90 -0.71
N ASN A 88 12.95 -3.58 0.44
CA ASN A 88 12.50 -4.97 0.53
C ASN A 88 10.98 -5.12 0.26
N ASN A 89 10.20 -4.07 0.44
CA ASN A 89 8.75 -4.11 0.26
C ASN A 89 8.31 -4.32 -1.19
N VAL A 90 9.19 -4.09 -2.17
CA VAL A 90 8.89 -4.42 -3.58
C VAL A 90 8.59 -5.90 -3.76
N HIS A 91 9.37 -6.78 -3.15
CA HIS A 91 9.13 -8.22 -3.18
C HIS A 91 7.92 -8.63 -2.31
N VAL A 92 7.72 -7.97 -1.17
CA VAL A 92 6.51 -8.23 -0.36
C VAL A 92 5.24 -8.01 -1.18
N THR A 93 5.21 -6.98 -2.03
CA THR A 93 4.01 -6.57 -2.76
C THR A 93 3.87 -7.22 -4.14
N PHE A 94 4.97 -7.49 -4.85
CA PHE A 94 4.91 -7.93 -6.25
C PHE A 94 5.31 -9.37 -6.51
N ASP A 95 5.89 -10.08 -5.53
CA ASP A 95 6.16 -11.51 -5.72
C ASP A 95 4.87 -12.27 -6.05
N ASN A 96 4.96 -13.20 -6.98
CA ASN A 96 3.85 -13.98 -7.53
C ASN A 96 2.78 -13.19 -8.29
N ASN A 97 2.99 -11.91 -8.59
CA ASN A 97 2.05 -11.14 -9.40
C ASN A 97 2.10 -11.61 -10.87
N PRO A 98 1.03 -12.20 -11.42
CA PRO A 98 1.04 -12.78 -12.76
C PRO A 98 1.10 -11.74 -13.90
N TYR A 99 0.92 -10.47 -13.57
CA TYR A 99 0.97 -9.36 -14.53
C TYR A 99 2.34 -8.66 -14.55
N VAL A 100 3.27 -9.07 -13.69
CA VAL A 100 4.67 -8.62 -13.72
C VAL A 100 5.49 -9.61 -14.53
N ASP A 101 6.05 -9.14 -15.65
CA ASP A 101 6.83 -9.99 -16.52
C ASP A 101 8.26 -10.23 -16.01
N GLU A 102 8.82 -9.24 -15.30
CA GLU A 102 10.23 -9.31 -14.89
C GLU A 102 10.54 -8.33 -13.74
N PHE A 103 11.38 -8.78 -12.80
CA PHE A 103 12.13 -7.89 -11.91
C PHE A 103 13.45 -7.52 -12.58
N VAL A 104 13.75 -6.23 -12.73
CA VAL A 104 14.91 -5.75 -13.49
C VAL A 104 15.99 -5.16 -12.58
N ASP A 105 17.25 -5.51 -12.85
CA ASP A 105 18.43 -5.03 -12.13
C ASP A 105 19.05 -3.76 -12.73
N GLY A 106 18.49 -3.27 -13.82
CA GLY A 106 18.97 -2.10 -14.53
C GLY A 106 17.90 -1.48 -15.43
N ILE A 107 18.07 -0.20 -15.69
CA ILE A 107 17.26 0.57 -16.61
C ILE A 107 18.12 0.98 -17.78
N ASN A 108 17.74 0.54 -18.96
CA ASN A 108 18.30 1.00 -20.23
C ASN A 108 17.29 1.96 -20.86
N GLY A 109 17.74 3.16 -21.18
CA GLY A 109 16.89 4.23 -21.65
C GLY A 109 16.22 5.01 -20.54
N GLU A 110 15.06 5.55 -20.81
CA GLU A 110 14.35 6.46 -19.93
C GLU A 110 13.06 5.84 -19.40
N VAL A 111 12.79 6.03 -18.12
CA VAL A 111 11.52 5.69 -17.48
C VAL A 111 11.06 6.82 -16.59
N PHE A 112 9.75 6.94 -16.47
CA PHE A 112 9.11 7.86 -15.54
C PHE A 112 8.52 7.09 -14.38
N HIS A 113 8.56 7.68 -13.21
CA HIS A 113 7.80 7.23 -12.08
C HIS A 113 7.34 8.42 -11.25
N ASP A 114 6.25 8.27 -10.55
CA ASP A 114 5.81 9.25 -9.57
C ASP A 114 6.73 9.21 -8.34
N HIS A 115 7.40 10.31 -8.07
CA HIS A 115 8.33 10.37 -6.95
C HIS A 115 7.62 10.35 -5.60
N TYR A 116 6.59 11.14 -5.47
CA TYR A 116 5.80 11.24 -4.25
C TYR A 116 4.37 11.57 -4.60
N ARG A 117 3.45 10.79 -4.04
CA ARG A 117 2.06 11.16 -3.86
C ARG A 117 1.62 12.29 -4.78
N ILE A 118 1.19 11.94 -5.96
CA ILE A 118 0.43 12.87 -6.79
C ILE A 118 -0.84 13.12 -6.01
N TYR A 119 -0.84 14.26 -5.38
CA TYR A 119 -1.79 14.57 -4.35
C TYR A 119 -2.50 15.85 -4.73
N ASP A 120 -3.74 15.70 -5.13
CA ASP A 120 -4.61 16.82 -5.39
C ASP A 120 -5.20 17.34 -4.07
N LYS A 121 -4.68 18.47 -3.59
CA LYS A 121 -5.17 19.12 -2.37
C LYS A 121 -6.59 19.67 -2.53
N ASP A 122 -7.01 19.94 -3.75
CA ASP A 122 -8.30 20.50 -4.07
C ASP A 122 -9.38 19.42 -4.12
N ASN A 123 -9.01 18.16 -4.31
CA ASN A 123 -9.89 17.00 -4.34
C ASN A 123 -9.50 15.92 -3.31
N PRO A 124 -9.53 16.24 -2.01
CA PRO A 124 -9.07 15.33 -0.95
C PRO A 124 -9.91 14.05 -0.80
N ASN A 125 -11.08 14.00 -1.40
CA ASN A 125 -11.97 12.84 -1.34
C ASN A 125 -11.68 11.78 -2.41
N ILE A 126 -10.84 12.10 -3.41
CA ILE A 126 -10.43 11.12 -4.42
C ILE A 126 -9.34 10.24 -3.83
N PRO A 127 -9.50 8.91 -3.78
CA PRO A 127 -8.46 8.00 -3.31
C PRO A 127 -7.13 8.22 -4.02
N LEU A 128 -6.03 8.17 -3.28
CA LEU A 128 -4.69 8.45 -3.83
C LEU A 128 -4.36 7.52 -5.01
N ILE A 129 -4.77 6.26 -4.94
CA ILE A 129 -4.60 5.31 -6.05
C ILE A 129 -5.25 5.82 -7.35
N LYS A 130 -6.45 6.39 -7.26
CA LYS A 130 -7.14 6.94 -8.45
C LYS A 130 -6.46 8.19 -8.99
N GLN A 131 -5.97 9.06 -8.12
CA GLN A 131 -5.20 10.23 -8.55
C GLN A 131 -3.92 9.80 -9.31
N MET A 132 -3.23 8.76 -8.83
CA MET A 132 -2.06 8.20 -9.52
C MET A 132 -2.41 7.59 -10.87
N LEU A 133 -3.51 6.84 -10.95
CA LEU A 133 -3.96 6.22 -12.20
C LEU A 133 -4.39 7.27 -13.23
N THR A 134 -5.03 8.34 -12.80
CA THR A 134 -5.36 9.49 -13.67
C THR A 134 -4.09 10.08 -14.29
N PHE A 135 -3.00 10.19 -13.51
CA PHE A 135 -1.71 10.61 -14.05
C PHE A 135 -1.20 9.68 -15.17
N TRP A 136 -1.45 8.37 -15.06
CA TRP A 136 -1.15 7.38 -16.10
C TRP A 136 -2.21 7.32 -17.19
N GLN A 137 -3.08 8.33 -17.28
CA GLN A 137 -4.14 8.46 -18.28
C GLN A 137 -5.15 7.30 -18.28
N PHE A 138 -5.42 6.73 -17.13
CA PHE A 138 -6.56 5.82 -16.96
C PHE A 138 -7.83 6.63 -16.78
N ASP A 139 -8.89 6.23 -17.47
CA ASP A 139 -10.22 6.81 -17.33
C ASP A 139 -10.99 6.19 -16.15
N GLU A 140 -12.16 6.75 -15.82
CA GLU A 140 -12.97 6.28 -14.69
C GLU A 140 -13.40 4.81 -14.84
N GLU A 141 -13.70 4.34 -16.06
CA GLU A 141 -14.08 2.95 -16.31
C GLU A 141 -12.94 1.99 -16.02
N GLN A 142 -11.74 2.33 -16.49
CA GLN A 142 -10.52 1.58 -16.26
C GLN A 142 -10.12 1.56 -14.78
N MET A 143 -10.49 2.59 -14.01
CA MET A 143 -10.19 2.71 -12.58
C MET A 143 -11.23 2.08 -11.66
N LYS A 144 -12.30 1.50 -12.16
CA LYS A 144 -13.35 0.89 -11.32
C LYS A 144 -12.85 -0.20 -10.41
N ASP A 145 -11.87 -0.98 -10.85
CA ASP A 145 -11.24 -2.04 -10.07
C ASP A 145 -9.76 -1.75 -9.83
N SER A 146 -9.48 -0.63 -9.17
CA SER A 146 -8.13 -0.15 -8.90
C SER A 146 -7.64 -0.43 -7.48
N GLN A 147 -8.39 -1.18 -6.69
CA GLN A 147 -8.00 -1.54 -5.34
C GLN A 147 -6.68 -2.32 -5.30
N PRO A 148 -5.87 -2.16 -4.24
CA PRO A 148 -4.64 -2.92 -4.07
C PRO A 148 -4.84 -4.42 -4.25
N GLU A 149 -3.85 -5.07 -4.84
CA GLU A 149 -3.88 -6.50 -5.16
C GLU A 149 -2.68 -7.21 -4.55
N MET A 150 -2.91 -8.41 -4.06
CA MET A 150 -1.86 -9.29 -3.55
C MET A 150 -1.98 -10.67 -4.15
N TYR A 151 -0.85 -11.24 -4.50
CA TYR A 151 -0.74 -12.58 -5.05
C TYR A 151 0.19 -13.42 -4.17
N TRP A 152 -0.27 -14.59 -3.78
CA TRP A 152 0.48 -15.50 -2.90
C TRP A 152 0.75 -16.81 -3.60
N SER A 153 1.89 -17.42 -3.32
CA SER A 153 2.17 -18.79 -3.73
C SER A 153 1.21 -19.76 -3.04
N ASP A 154 1.14 -20.99 -3.53
CA ASP A 154 0.30 -22.00 -2.89
C ASP A 154 0.83 -22.39 -1.51
N GLU A 155 2.14 -22.42 -1.32
CA GLU A 155 2.78 -22.65 -0.02
C GLU A 155 2.44 -21.54 0.98
N GLU A 156 2.42 -20.27 0.54
CA GLU A 156 2.02 -19.14 1.39
C GLU A 156 0.55 -19.24 1.80
N LYS A 157 -0.32 -19.63 0.87
CA LYS A 157 -1.75 -19.84 1.15
C LYS A 157 -1.97 -21.02 2.11
N GLU A 158 -1.28 -22.14 1.88
CA GLU A 158 -1.35 -23.31 2.77
C GLU A 158 -0.91 -22.98 4.17
N LEU A 159 0.24 -22.32 4.33
CA LEU A 159 0.75 -21.89 5.63
C LEU A 159 -0.21 -20.92 6.33
N GLY A 160 -0.67 -19.89 5.63
CA GLY A 160 -1.62 -18.92 6.18
C GLY A 160 -2.94 -19.58 6.60
N ASN A 161 -3.48 -20.47 5.79
CA ASN A 161 -4.71 -21.23 6.12
C ASN A 161 -4.47 -22.17 7.31
N ALA A 162 -3.32 -22.84 7.42
CA ALA A 162 -3.00 -23.70 8.54
C ALA A 162 -3.00 -22.90 9.87
N ILE A 163 -2.37 -21.72 9.88
CA ILE A 163 -2.36 -20.82 11.04
C ILE A 163 -3.78 -20.38 11.41
N ILE A 164 -4.59 -19.95 10.42
CA ILE A 164 -5.98 -19.55 10.66
C ILE A 164 -6.77 -20.71 11.27
N ASN A 165 -6.67 -21.90 10.67
CA ASN A 165 -7.41 -23.09 11.13
C ASN A 165 -7.00 -23.54 12.54
N GLU A 166 -5.71 -23.49 12.86
CA GLU A 166 -5.19 -23.83 14.19
C GLU A 166 -5.73 -22.88 15.25
N TYR A 167 -5.78 -21.57 14.96
CA TYR A 167 -6.15 -20.56 15.94
C TYR A 167 -7.65 -20.35 16.08
N VAL A 168 -8.38 -20.21 14.97
CA VAL A 168 -9.81 -19.84 14.96
C VAL A 168 -10.72 -20.93 14.37
N GLY A 169 -10.16 -21.93 13.69
CA GLY A 169 -10.92 -22.96 12.98
C GLY A 169 -11.73 -22.34 11.85
N SER A 170 -13.01 -22.67 11.80
CA SER A 170 -13.96 -22.15 10.78
C SER A 170 -14.67 -20.85 11.19
N LYS A 171 -14.26 -20.22 12.29
CA LYS A 171 -14.91 -19.01 12.80
C LYS A 171 -14.44 -17.79 12.02
N GLU A 172 -15.31 -16.80 11.91
CA GLU A 172 -14.90 -15.44 11.52
C GLU A 172 -13.94 -14.86 12.54
N PHE A 173 -12.99 -14.07 12.08
CA PHE A 173 -11.98 -13.45 12.93
C PHE A 173 -11.66 -12.02 12.46
N GLY A 174 -11.02 -11.27 13.32
CA GLY A 174 -10.49 -9.94 13.02
C GLY A 174 -8.97 -9.89 13.13
N CYS A 175 -8.41 -8.80 12.61
CA CYS A 175 -7.01 -8.45 12.82
C CYS A 175 -6.89 -7.08 13.46
N LEU A 176 -5.98 -6.96 14.42
CA LEU A 176 -5.69 -5.74 15.15
C LEU A 176 -4.23 -5.34 14.99
N LEU A 177 -3.97 -4.17 14.41
CA LEU A 177 -2.62 -3.61 14.25
C LEU A 177 -2.61 -2.19 14.81
N ILE A 178 -2.25 -2.04 16.07
CA ILE A 178 -2.24 -0.77 16.78
C ILE A 178 -0.82 -0.43 17.23
N SER A 179 -0.39 0.80 16.99
CA SER A 179 0.90 1.30 17.42
C SER A 179 0.84 2.78 17.76
N ASP A 180 1.38 3.15 18.91
CA ASP A 180 1.57 4.54 19.30
C ASP A 180 2.83 5.17 18.66
N ARG A 181 3.58 4.41 17.85
CA ARG A 181 4.85 4.86 17.24
C ARG A 181 4.70 5.50 15.87
N PHE A 182 3.55 5.40 15.22
CA PHE A 182 3.40 5.87 13.85
C PHE A 182 3.64 7.38 13.65
N GLY A 183 3.49 8.20 14.70
CA GLY A 183 3.74 9.64 14.62
C GLY A 183 5.22 10.05 14.78
N THR A 184 6.04 9.22 15.41
CA THR A 184 7.41 9.61 15.81
C THR A 184 8.44 9.51 14.68
N GLN A 185 8.17 8.76 13.63
CA GLN A 185 9.11 8.57 12.51
C GLN A 185 9.38 9.85 11.71
N TYR A 186 8.49 10.83 11.74
CA TYR A 186 8.57 12.03 10.93
C TYR A 186 8.98 13.30 11.69
N GLY A 187 9.23 13.22 13.01
CA GLY A 187 9.85 14.29 13.81
C GLY A 187 9.13 15.63 13.82
N LYS A 188 7.93 15.75 13.26
CA LYS A 188 7.22 17.01 13.04
C LYS A 188 5.86 17.10 13.74
N TYR A 189 5.43 16.06 14.46
CA TYR A 189 4.08 15.99 14.99
C TYR A 189 4.10 15.94 16.51
N ASP A 190 3.20 16.69 17.12
CA ASP A 190 2.98 16.70 18.56
C ASP A 190 2.53 15.30 19.02
N GLU A 191 3.26 14.71 19.96
CA GLU A 191 2.92 13.40 20.54
C GLU A 191 1.48 13.31 21.07
N LYS A 192 0.88 14.46 21.41
CA LYS A 192 -0.50 14.51 21.89
C LYS A 192 -1.55 14.31 20.79
N SER A 193 -1.21 14.58 19.53
CA SER A 193 -2.14 14.48 18.40
C SER A 193 -2.26 13.06 17.85
N TYR A 194 -1.38 12.14 18.27
CA TYR A 194 -1.27 10.78 17.72
C TYR A 194 -1.58 9.66 18.73
N LYS A 195 -2.16 10.00 19.87
CA LYS A 195 -2.61 8.96 20.80
C LYS A 195 -3.86 8.28 20.26
N ASN A 196 -3.81 6.95 20.24
CA ASN A 196 -4.96 6.14 19.88
C ASN A 196 -6.13 6.39 20.86
N ASP A 197 -7.33 6.46 20.32
CA ASP A 197 -8.54 6.43 21.14
C ASP A 197 -8.88 4.98 21.49
N TYR A 198 -8.24 4.48 22.54
CA TYR A 198 -8.42 3.11 22.99
C TYR A 198 -9.87 2.81 23.42
N SER A 199 -10.65 3.82 23.82
CA SER A 199 -12.05 3.61 24.18
C SER A 199 -12.91 3.24 22.96
N LYS A 200 -12.63 3.81 21.80
CA LYS A 200 -13.29 3.44 20.54
C LYS A 200 -12.90 2.04 20.09
N ILE A 201 -11.62 1.70 20.21
CA ILE A 201 -11.11 0.37 19.88
C ILE A 201 -11.78 -0.68 20.77
N ASP A 202 -11.74 -0.49 22.08
CA ASP A 202 -12.36 -1.40 23.05
C ASP A 202 -13.86 -1.58 22.79
N LYS A 203 -14.57 -0.48 22.55
CA LYS A 203 -15.98 -0.54 22.19
C LYS A 203 -16.20 -1.38 20.93
N PHE A 204 -15.41 -1.14 19.86
CA PHE A 204 -15.53 -1.90 18.61
C PHE A 204 -15.29 -3.40 18.81
N LEU A 205 -14.25 -3.76 19.58
CA LEU A 205 -13.92 -5.14 19.89
C LEU A 205 -15.04 -5.84 20.67
N LYS A 206 -15.62 -5.16 21.67
CA LYS A 206 -16.76 -5.66 22.45
C LYS A 206 -18.02 -5.85 21.61
N ASP A 207 -18.29 -4.94 20.68
CA ASP A 207 -19.45 -5.01 19.80
C ASP A 207 -19.35 -6.18 18.81
N ASN A 208 -18.15 -6.45 18.27
CA ASN A 208 -17.93 -7.48 17.26
C ASN A 208 -17.68 -8.89 17.81
N LYS A 209 -17.15 -9.03 19.02
CA LYS A 209 -16.92 -10.32 19.71
C LYS A 209 -16.23 -11.40 18.89
N LEU A 210 -15.24 -11.02 18.08
CA LEU A 210 -14.45 -11.92 17.26
C LEU A 210 -13.19 -12.37 17.98
N PRO A 211 -12.60 -13.52 17.65
CA PRO A 211 -11.20 -13.79 17.94
C PRO A 211 -10.32 -12.88 17.06
N TYR A 212 -9.21 -12.41 17.60
CA TYR A 212 -8.34 -11.48 16.90
C TYR A 212 -6.90 -12.01 16.78
N PHE A 213 -6.35 -11.94 15.57
CA PHE A 213 -4.90 -11.90 15.38
C PHE A 213 -4.45 -10.47 15.62
N TYR A 214 -3.34 -10.28 16.35
CA TYR A 214 -2.81 -8.95 16.58
C TYR A 214 -1.31 -8.88 16.36
N TRP A 215 -0.83 -7.71 16.04
CA TRP A 215 0.56 -7.33 16.23
C TRP A 215 0.65 -5.87 16.64
N SER A 216 1.55 -5.63 17.57
CA SER A 216 1.81 -4.31 18.12
C SER A 216 3.30 -4.19 18.45
N TYR A 217 3.78 -2.97 18.57
CA TYR A 217 5.11 -2.70 19.10
C TYR A 217 5.13 -2.68 20.63
N LYS A 218 3.99 -2.82 21.28
CA LYS A 218 3.82 -2.96 22.71
C LYS A 218 3.12 -4.26 23.01
N ASP A 219 3.38 -4.83 24.19
CA ASP A 219 2.63 -5.97 24.67
C ASP A 219 1.17 -5.57 24.97
N LEU A 220 0.25 -6.51 24.82
CA LEU A 220 -1.18 -6.27 25.04
C LEU A 220 -1.49 -5.74 26.45
N ASP A 221 -0.76 -6.25 27.46
CA ASP A 221 -0.93 -5.82 28.84
C ASP A 221 -0.62 -4.33 29.05
N GLU A 222 0.30 -3.76 28.25
CA GLU A 222 0.59 -2.32 28.27
C GLU A 222 -0.51 -1.49 27.62
N ILE A 223 -1.37 -2.11 26.80
CA ILE A 223 -2.43 -1.42 26.05
C ILE A 223 -3.74 -1.39 26.84
N GLY A 224 -3.89 -2.26 27.83
CA GLY A 224 -5.06 -2.32 28.70
C GLY A 224 -6.32 -2.87 28.03
N TYR A 225 -6.17 -3.77 27.05
CA TYR A 225 -7.30 -4.42 26.40
C TYR A 225 -7.84 -5.59 27.24
N ASP A 226 -8.82 -5.32 28.08
CA ASP A 226 -9.53 -6.35 28.81
C ASP A 226 -10.44 -7.24 27.94
N SER A 227 -10.66 -6.82 26.69
CA SER A 227 -11.66 -7.44 25.81
C SER A 227 -11.09 -8.34 24.70
N ILE A 228 -9.77 -8.48 24.59
CA ILE A 228 -9.17 -9.41 23.62
C ILE A 228 -9.00 -10.78 24.28
N ASP A 229 -10.04 -11.57 24.17
CA ASP A 229 -10.01 -12.97 24.60
C ASP A 229 -9.29 -13.76 23.48
N LYS A 230 -8.03 -14.14 23.68
CA LYS A 230 -7.21 -14.93 22.78
C LYS A 230 -6.73 -14.21 21.51
N ALA A 231 -5.84 -13.27 21.64
CA ALA A 231 -5.12 -12.71 20.51
C ALA A 231 -3.83 -13.51 20.23
N LEU A 232 -3.60 -13.88 18.98
CA LEU A 232 -2.33 -14.47 18.53
C LEU A 232 -1.39 -13.36 18.06
N ASP A 233 -0.21 -13.26 18.67
CA ASP A 233 0.81 -12.30 18.23
C ASP A 233 1.45 -12.74 16.92
N MET A 234 1.25 -11.95 15.87
CA MET A 234 1.82 -12.20 14.54
C MET A 234 3.15 -11.49 14.30
N LYS A 235 3.68 -10.77 15.25
CA LYS A 235 4.86 -9.89 15.13
C LYS A 235 6.11 -10.58 14.57
N HIS A 236 6.24 -11.89 14.78
CA HIS A 236 7.38 -12.68 14.31
C HIS A 236 7.11 -13.47 13.02
N MET A 237 5.92 -13.37 12.46
CA MET A 237 5.59 -14.03 11.20
C MET A 237 6.16 -13.29 9.99
N ASN A 238 6.36 -14.01 8.90
CA ASN A 238 6.66 -13.40 7.62
C ASN A 238 5.57 -12.37 7.25
N LEU A 239 5.97 -11.20 6.77
CA LEU A 239 5.06 -10.09 6.49
C LEU A 239 4.01 -10.45 5.41
N ARG A 240 4.35 -11.26 4.41
CA ARG A 240 3.39 -11.71 3.39
C ARG A 240 2.32 -12.61 3.99
N ILE A 241 2.68 -13.47 4.95
CA ILE A 241 1.71 -14.31 5.68
C ILE A 241 0.81 -13.45 6.58
N GLN A 242 1.36 -12.44 7.25
CA GLN A 242 0.55 -11.47 8.01
C GLN A 242 -0.48 -10.78 7.13
N ILE A 243 -0.07 -10.31 5.95
CA ILE A 243 -0.98 -9.66 5.00
C ILE A 243 -2.02 -10.65 4.48
N TYR A 244 -1.64 -11.90 4.21
CA TYR A 244 -2.59 -12.95 3.82
C TYR A 244 -3.68 -13.14 4.88
N ILE A 245 -3.29 -13.27 6.14
CA ILE A 245 -4.24 -13.42 7.26
C ILE A 245 -5.16 -12.19 7.35
N LYS A 246 -4.61 -10.97 7.21
CA LYS A 246 -5.41 -9.73 7.15
C LYS A 246 -6.44 -9.75 6.01
N CYS A 247 -6.05 -10.22 4.84
CA CYS A 247 -6.96 -10.31 3.69
C CYS A 247 -8.05 -11.39 3.86
N LYS A 248 -7.86 -12.35 4.78
CA LYS A 248 -8.86 -13.38 5.13
C LYS A 248 -9.73 -12.99 6.33
N ALA A 249 -9.34 -11.97 7.06
CA ALA A 249 -10.11 -11.48 8.20
C ALA A 249 -11.45 -10.89 7.73
N LYS A 250 -12.46 -10.99 8.58
CA LYS A 250 -13.73 -10.27 8.38
C LYS A 250 -13.51 -8.78 8.53
N VAL A 251 -12.68 -8.38 9.49
CA VAL A 251 -12.44 -6.99 9.85
C VAL A 251 -10.98 -6.76 10.21
N ASN A 252 -10.45 -5.65 9.77
CA ASN A 252 -9.13 -5.15 10.16
C ASN A 252 -9.27 -3.80 10.88
N ILE A 253 -8.65 -3.69 12.04
CA ILE A 253 -8.61 -2.46 12.83
C ILE A 253 -7.15 -2.05 12.95
N SER A 254 -6.81 -0.84 12.54
CA SER A 254 -5.43 -0.39 12.62
C SER A 254 -5.30 1.13 12.70
N ASN A 255 -4.12 1.60 13.05
CA ASN A 255 -3.70 2.91 12.63
C ASN A 255 -3.61 2.93 11.10
N GLN A 256 -3.64 4.12 10.50
CA GLN A 256 -3.40 4.24 9.05
C GLN A 256 -2.04 3.62 8.68
N CYS A 257 -2.07 2.53 7.94
CA CYS A 257 -0.85 1.79 7.59
C CYS A 257 -1.00 1.01 6.28
N GLY A 258 0.14 0.77 5.63
CA GLY A 258 0.19 0.09 4.34
C GLY A 258 -0.38 -1.33 4.32
N ALA A 259 -0.26 -2.07 5.41
CA ALA A 259 -0.84 -3.41 5.50
C ALA A 259 -2.38 -3.37 5.50
N ASN A 260 -2.97 -2.29 6.02
CA ASN A 260 -4.41 -2.08 5.96
C ASN A 260 -4.85 -1.74 4.54
N HIS A 261 -4.11 -0.85 3.86
CA HIS A 261 -4.38 -0.53 2.45
C HIS A 261 -4.39 -1.79 1.56
N LEU A 262 -3.44 -2.72 1.78
CA LEU A 262 -3.38 -3.98 1.04
C LEU A 262 -4.56 -4.93 1.35
N ALA A 263 -5.14 -4.84 2.54
CA ALA A 263 -6.28 -5.65 2.93
C ALA A 263 -7.63 -5.08 2.49
N ALA A 264 -7.72 -3.79 2.17
CA ALA A 264 -8.98 -3.07 1.93
C ALA A 264 -9.82 -3.64 0.77
N ARG A 265 -9.19 -4.31 -0.21
CA ARG A 265 -9.90 -5.05 -1.27
C ARG A 265 -10.66 -6.28 -0.77
N TYR A 266 -10.18 -6.88 0.30
CA TYR A 266 -10.56 -8.24 0.71
C TYR A 266 -11.34 -8.28 2.02
N SER A 267 -11.31 -7.22 2.80
CA SER A 267 -11.80 -7.17 4.18
C SER A 267 -12.26 -5.76 4.55
N ASP A 268 -13.21 -5.67 5.48
CA ASP A 268 -13.60 -4.39 6.06
C ASP A 268 -12.43 -3.80 6.86
N CYS A 269 -11.96 -2.61 6.49
CA CYS A 269 -10.81 -1.97 7.10
C CYS A 269 -11.22 -0.69 7.85
N TYR A 270 -10.87 -0.65 9.13
CA TYR A 270 -11.15 0.47 10.02
C TYR A 270 -9.86 1.11 10.51
N GLU A 271 -9.79 2.43 10.40
CA GLU A 271 -8.69 3.24 10.91
C GLU A 271 -9.09 3.92 12.22
N VAL A 272 -8.34 3.70 13.27
CA VAL A 272 -8.58 4.33 14.59
C VAL A 272 -7.85 5.65 14.74
N GLN A 273 -6.85 5.89 13.93
CA GLN A 273 -6.12 7.14 13.89
C GLN A 273 -5.47 7.30 12.52
N ARG A 274 -5.53 8.51 11.98
CA ARG A 274 -4.86 8.88 10.74
C ARG A 274 -3.53 9.54 11.02
N GLN A 275 -2.51 9.07 10.32
CA GLN A 275 -1.15 9.57 10.42
C GLN A 275 -0.98 10.99 9.86
N PHE A 276 -1.89 11.39 8.97
CA PHE A 276 -1.86 12.70 8.33
C PHE A 276 -3.13 13.47 8.70
N PRO A 277 -3.01 14.77 9.07
CA PRO A 277 -4.17 15.61 9.42
C PRO A 277 -5.13 15.81 8.26
N ILE A 278 -4.75 15.41 7.06
CA ILE A 278 -5.55 15.54 5.86
C ILE A 278 -6.25 14.21 5.64
N ALA A 279 -7.58 14.27 5.55
CA ALA A 279 -8.45 13.13 5.38
C ALA A 279 -8.31 12.48 3.99
N HIS A 280 -7.16 11.81 3.74
CA HIS A 280 -7.00 11.08 2.49
C HIS A 280 -7.27 9.62 2.71
N ASN A 281 -8.22 9.16 1.95
CA ASN A 281 -8.33 7.74 1.70
C ASN A 281 -7.23 7.38 0.69
N PHE A 282 -6.25 6.58 1.11
CA PHE A 282 -5.24 6.05 0.19
C PHE A 282 -5.89 5.09 -0.79
N VAL A 283 -6.85 4.33 -0.33
CA VAL A 283 -7.63 3.34 -1.08
C VAL A 283 -9.11 3.43 -0.71
N GLU A 284 -9.99 2.90 -1.55
CA GLU A 284 -11.40 2.75 -1.21
C GLU A 284 -11.58 1.61 -0.17
N GLY A 285 -12.64 1.69 0.63
CA GLY A 285 -13.00 0.64 1.60
C GLY A 285 -12.36 0.81 2.99
N GLU A 286 -11.60 1.87 3.23
CA GLU A 286 -11.12 2.21 4.57
C GLU A 286 -12.08 3.19 5.25
N THR A 287 -12.51 2.84 6.47
CA THR A 287 -13.43 3.62 7.28
C THR A 287 -12.74 4.15 8.55
N TYR A 288 -12.90 5.42 8.85
CA TYR A 288 -12.39 5.99 10.08
C TYR A 288 -13.40 5.78 11.23
N LEU A 289 -12.92 5.22 12.37
CA LEU A 289 -13.70 4.98 13.59
C LEU A 289 -13.88 6.25 14.43
#